data_c1fad84aefef759f3d3b132e5581be95
#
_entry.id   c1fad84aefef759f3d3b132e5581be95
#
_cell.length_a   1.000
_cell.length_b   1.000
_cell.length_c   1.000
_cell.angle_alpha   90.00
_cell.angle_beta   90.00
_cell.angle_gamma   90.00
#
_symmetry.space_group_name_H-M   'P 1'
#
loop_
_entity.id
_entity.type
_entity.pdbx_description
1 polymer ?
#
loop_
_entity_poly.entity_id
_entity_poly.type
_entity_poly.pdbx_seq_one_letter_code
_entity_poly.pdbx_strand_id
1 'polypeptide(L)'
;KFDLESIRDIKAKFLSGGQKKKCVIAMALLGNPDLLLLDECFAALDVMTIKMLQQIIVNLQSENRITICICDHQARDLLTCVDVAVVLSDGKVIAKGTPSELVKNPNAQTAYFGDSFKFN
;
A
#
# COMPACT_ATOMS: atom_id res chain seq x y z
N LYS A 1 2.80 17.59 -4.41
CA LYS A 1 2.83 16.31 -3.66
C LYS A 1 2.29 15.14 -4.47
N PHE A 2 1.12 15.31 -5.11
CA PHE A 2 0.50 14.27 -5.93
C PHE A 2 0.73 14.48 -7.43
N ASP A 3 1.32 15.59 -7.83
CA ASP A 3 1.57 15.95 -9.23
C ASP A 3 0.32 15.80 -10.12
N LEU A 4 -0.78 16.41 -9.69
CA LEU A 4 -2.07 16.34 -10.38
C LEU A 4 -2.36 17.56 -11.25
N GLU A 5 -1.49 18.58 -11.24
CA GLU A 5 -1.73 19.85 -11.95
C GLU A 5 -1.92 19.64 -13.45
N SER A 6 -1.12 18.78 -14.07
CA SER A 6 -1.17 18.51 -15.51
C SER A 6 -2.48 17.84 -15.96
N ILE A 7 -3.21 17.22 -15.03
CA ILE A 7 -4.45 16.47 -15.35
C ILE A 7 -5.70 17.07 -14.73
N ARG A 8 -5.61 18.24 -14.09
CA ARG A 8 -6.72 18.82 -13.33
C ARG A 8 -8.00 19.03 -14.15
N ASP A 9 -7.86 19.31 -15.44
CA ASP A 9 -8.99 19.58 -16.33
C ASP A 9 -9.43 18.34 -17.14
N ILE A 10 -8.84 17.18 -16.89
CA ILE A 10 -9.16 15.93 -17.55
C ILE A 10 -10.27 15.22 -16.79
N LYS A 11 -11.29 14.75 -17.52
CA LYS A 11 -12.37 13.95 -16.90
C LYS A 11 -11.80 12.66 -16.30
N ALA A 12 -12.27 12.30 -15.10
CA ALA A 12 -11.75 11.14 -14.35
C ALA A 12 -11.77 9.83 -15.16
N LYS A 13 -12.75 9.63 -16.03
CA LYS A 13 -12.84 8.42 -16.87
C LYS A 13 -11.69 8.26 -17.86
N PHE A 14 -10.95 9.32 -18.16
CA PHE A 14 -9.81 9.31 -19.07
C PHE A 14 -8.46 9.19 -18.34
N LEU A 15 -8.46 9.17 -17.01
CA LEU A 15 -7.23 9.02 -16.24
C LEU A 15 -6.72 7.58 -16.26
N SER A 16 -5.39 7.42 -16.20
CA SER A 16 -4.79 6.09 -15.99
C SER A 16 -5.15 5.54 -14.62
N GLY A 17 -4.93 4.23 -14.41
CA GLY A 17 -5.14 3.60 -13.10
C GLY A 17 -4.35 4.28 -11.98
N GLY A 18 -3.08 4.61 -12.23
CA GLY A 18 -2.24 5.33 -11.27
C GLY A 18 -2.72 6.75 -10.98
N GLN A 19 -3.14 7.47 -12.01
CA GLN A 19 -3.70 8.81 -11.85
C GLN A 19 -4.98 8.79 -11.04
N LYS A 20 -5.86 7.80 -11.28
CA LYS A 20 -7.10 7.62 -10.49
C LYS A 20 -6.77 7.33 -9.02
N LYS A 21 -5.79 6.46 -8.75
CA LYS A 21 -5.36 6.16 -7.38
C LYS A 21 -4.85 7.40 -6.66
N LYS A 22 -4.02 8.22 -7.32
CA LYS A 22 -3.57 9.50 -6.76
C LYS A 22 -4.74 10.43 -6.42
N CYS A 23 -5.71 10.56 -7.31
CA CYS A 23 -6.89 11.40 -7.10
C CYS A 23 -7.70 10.93 -5.91
N VAL A 24 -7.93 9.62 -5.78
CA VAL A 24 -8.71 9.04 -4.66
C VAL A 24 -8.01 9.32 -3.34
N ILE A 25 -6.70 9.11 -3.25
CA ILE A 25 -5.92 9.40 -2.03
C ILE A 25 -5.96 10.90 -1.71
N ALA A 26 -5.76 11.75 -2.71
CA ALA A 26 -5.83 13.21 -2.52
C ALA A 26 -7.20 13.65 -1.99
N MET A 27 -8.29 13.09 -2.51
CA MET A 27 -9.65 13.37 -2.04
C MET A 27 -9.84 12.94 -0.59
N ALA A 28 -9.34 11.76 -0.21
CA ALA A 28 -9.42 11.28 1.17
C ALA A 28 -8.69 12.19 2.15
N LEU A 29 -7.61 12.84 1.71
CA LEU A 29 -6.82 13.74 2.55
C LEU A 29 -7.47 15.12 2.76
N LEU A 30 -8.47 15.50 1.97
CA LEU A 30 -9.16 16.78 2.12
C LEU A 30 -9.84 16.93 3.50
N GLY A 31 -10.21 15.81 4.13
CA GLY A 31 -10.79 15.80 5.46
C GLY A 31 -9.79 15.88 6.61
N ASN A 32 -8.50 16.04 6.32
CA ASN A 32 -7.42 16.00 7.31
C ASN A 32 -7.52 14.78 8.26
N PRO A 33 -7.52 13.55 7.74
CA PRO A 33 -7.72 12.37 8.55
C PRO A 33 -6.48 12.06 9.41
N ASP A 34 -6.70 11.49 10.57
CA ASP A 34 -5.65 10.89 11.40
C ASP A 34 -5.35 9.45 10.98
N LEU A 35 -6.31 8.81 10.33
CA LEU A 35 -6.22 7.43 9.85
C LEU A 35 -6.68 7.35 8.40
N LEU A 36 -5.87 6.75 7.55
CA LEU A 36 -6.17 6.47 6.15
C LEU A 36 -6.24 4.96 5.93
N LEU A 37 -7.34 4.49 5.38
CA LEU A 37 -7.54 3.07 5.05
C LEU A 37 -7.44 2.88 3.54
N LEU A 38 -6.56 2.00 3.10
CA LEU A 38 -6.33 1.69 1.68
C LEU A 38 -6.61 0.21 1.43
N ASP A 39 -7.51 -0.08 0.50
CA ASP A 39 -7.86 -1.44 0.13
C ASP A 39 -7.43 -1.71 -1.32
N GLU A 40 -6.57 -2.73 -1.48
CA GLU A 40 -6.02 -3.15 -2.77
C GLU A 40 -5.42 -2.01 -3.60
N CYS A 41 -4.66 -1.12 -2.96
CA CYS A 41 -4.15 0.08 -3.61
C CYS A 41 -3.07 -0.20 -4.68
N PHE A 42 -2.45 -1.39 -4.68
CA PHE A 42 -1.44 -1.77 -5.67
C PHE A 42 -1.97 -2.61 -6.83
N ALA A 43 -3.25 -2.96 -6.82
CA ALA A 43 -3.83 -3.83 -7.82
C ALA A 43 -3.84 -3.20 -9.22
N ALA A 44 -3.51 -4.01 -10.24
CA ALA A 44 -3.56 -3.64 -11.66
C ALA A 44 -2.73 -2.40 -12.03
N LEU A 45 -1.61 -2.18 -11.36
CA LEU A 45 -0.71 -1.07 -11.65
C LEU A 45 0.65 -1.58 -12.14
N ASP A 46 1.30 -0.76 -12.97
CA ASP A 46 2.68 -1.03 -13.40
C ASP A 46 3.69 -0.76 -12.27
N VAL A 47 4.91 -1.29 -12.44
CA VAL A 47 5.97 -1.21 -11.43
C VAL A 47 6.31 0.22 -11.04
N MET A 48 6.36 1.14 -12.00
CA MET A 48 6.71 2.54 -11.73
C MET A 48 5.63 3.23 -10.91
N THR A 49 4.37 2.96 -11.23
CA THR A 49 3.22 3.51 -10.49
C THR A 49 3.18 2.97 -9.05
N ILE A 50 3.47 1.68 -8.86
CA ILE A 50 3.55 1.08 -7.53
C ILE A 50 4.64 1.77 -6.70
N LYS A 51 5.83 1.94 -7.23
CA LYS A 51 6.93 2.64 -6.54
C LYS A 51 6.55 4.06 -6.15
N MET A 52 5.89 4.78 -7.04
CA MET A 52 5.41 6.12 -6.76
C MET A 52 4.40 6.14 -5.61
N LEU A 53 3.43 5.22 -5.60
CA LEU A 53 2.44 5.12 -4.53
C LEU A 53 3.10 4.74 -3.20
N GLN A 54 4.04 3.82 -3.20
CA GLN A 54 4.81 3.47 -2.01
C GLN A 54 5.50 4.70 -1.41
N GLN A 55 6.11 5.54 -2.25
CA GLN A 55 6.75 6.77 -1.81
C GLN A 55 5.74 7.78 -1.23
N ILE A 56 4.59 7.92 -1.87
CA ILE A 56 3.51 8.78 -1.35
C ILE A 56 3.05 8.30 0.03
N ILE A 57 2.82 7.01 0.20
CA ILE A 57 2.40 6.41 1.47
C ILE A 57 3.41 6.67 2.57
N VAL A 58 4.69 6.44 2.31
CA VAL A 58 5.77 6.68 3.28
C VAL A 58 5.83 8.17 3.65
N ASN A 59 5.74 9.07 2.68
CA ASN A 59 5.78 10.51 2.93
C ASN A 59 4.57 10.99 3.74
N LEU A 60 3.37 10.46 3.48
CA LEU A 60 2.17 10.82 4.25
C LEU A 60 2.31 10.43 5.71
N GLN A 61 2.87 9.28 5.99
CA GLN A 61 3.10 8.82 7.35
C GLN A 61 4.16 9.68 8.05
N SER A 62 5.31 9.91 7.41
CA SER A 62 6.43 10.61 8.03
C SER A 62 6.24 12.11 8.13
N GLU A 63 5.69 12.77 7.11
CA GLU A 63 5.54 14.22 7.06
C GLU A 63 4.21 14.70 7.65
N ASN A 64 3.13 14.00 7.39
CA ASN A 64 1.78 14.39 7.80
C ASN A 64 1.30 13.68 9.07
N ARG A 65 2.06 12.73 9.59
CA ARG A 65 1.75 11.94 10.80
C ARG A 65 0.39 11.22 10.70
N ILE A 66 0.04 10.79 9.50
CA ILE A 66 -1.18 10.02 9.27
C ILE A 66 -0.87 8.55 9.52
N THR A 67 -1.69 7.87 10.30
CA THR A 67 -1.63 6.42 10.42
C THR A 67 -2.26 5.81 9.18
N ILE A 68 -1.58 4.87 8.53
CA ILE A 68 -2.06 4.26 7.30
C ILE A 68 -2.22 2.76 7.52
N CYS A 69 -3.41 2.25 7.23
CA CYS A 69 -3.71 0.83 7.24
C CYS A 69 -3.98 0.37 5.80
N ILE A 70 -3.20 -0.59 5.32
CA ILE A 70 -3.29 -1.09 3.94
C ILE A 70 -3.70 -2.55 3.97
N CYS A 71 -4.70 -2.91 3.19
CA CYS A 71 -5.12 -4.28 2.95
C CYS A 71 -4.80 -4.64 1.50
N ASP A 72 -3.90 -5.58 1.28
CA ASP A 72 -3.52 -5.97 -0.08
C ASP A 72 -2.99 -7.40 -0.08
N HIS A 73 -3.16 -8.10 -1.19
CA HIS A 73 -2.62 -9.44 -1.38
C HIS A 73 -1.27 -9.44 -2.11
N GLN A 74 -0.83 -8.30 -2.59
CA GLN A 74 0.49 -8.14 -3.21
C GLN A 74 1.54 -7.93 -2.12
N ALA A 75 1.91 -9.02 -1.45
CA ALA A 75 2.73 -9.00 -0.24
C ALA A 75 4.07 -8.28 -0.42
N ARG A 76 4.75 -8.50 -1.55
CA ARG A 76 6.05 -7.87 -1.80
C ARG A 76 5.95 -6.35 -1.79
N ASP A 77 4.96 -5.81 -2.53
CA ASP A 77 4.78 -4.37 -2.64
C ASP A 77 4.35 -3.76 -1.32
N LEU A 78 3.44 -4.45 -0.60
CA LEU A 78 2.98 -4.05 0.72
C LEU A 78 4.13 -3.97 1.72
N LEU A 79 4.92 -5.04 1.83
CA LEU A 79 5.99 -5.13 2.83
C LEU A 79 7.12 -4.13 2.59
N THR A 80 7.22 -3.56 1.40
CA THR A 80 8.23 -2.53 1.09
C THR A 80 7.94 -1.20 1.78
N CYS A 81 6.68 -0.90 2.11
CA CYS A 81 6.28 0.43 2.57
C CYS A 81 5.59 0.45 3.95
N VAL A 82 5.56 -0.66 4.67
CA VAL A 82 4.91 -0.74 5.99
C VAL A 82 5.91 -1.00 7.12
N ASP A 83 5.58 -0.57 8.32
CA ASP A 83 6.39 -0.79 9.52
C ASP A 83 6.07 -2.13 10.17
N VAL A 84 4.80 -2.49 10.20
CA VAL A 84 4.28 -3.73 10.79
C VAL A 84 3.19 -4.27 9.88
N ALA A 85 3.14 -5.59 9.73
CA ALA A 85 2.08 -6.23 8.98
C ALA A 85 1.47 -7.41 9.75
N VAL A 86 0.25 -7.75 9.37
CA VAL A 86 -0.52 -8.86 9.93
C VAL A 86 -0.94 -9.76 8.77
N VAL A 87 -0.71 -11.06 8.92
CA VAL A 87 -1.14 -12.05 7.94
C VAL A 87 -2.42 -12.71 8.43
N LEU A 88 -3.46 -12.64 7.61
CA LEU A 88 -4.76 -13.24 7.88
C LEU A 88 -4.96 -14.48 7.01
N SER A 89 -5.46 -15.54 7.59
CA SER A 89 -5.88 -16.75 6.87
C SER A 89 -7.07 -17.38 7.59
N ASP A 90 -8.09 -17.74 6.83
CA ASP A 90 -9.31 -18.37 7.34
C ASP A 90 -9.93 -17.63 8.53
N GLY A 91 -9.97 -16.29 8.45
CA GLY A 91 -10.56 -15.45 9.49
C GLY A 91 -9.73 -15.31 10.75
N LYS A 92 -8.45 -15.74 10.72
CA LYS A 92 -7.57 -15.70 11.89
C LYS A 92 -6.27 -14.98 11.57
N VAL A 93 -5.70 -14.32 12.57
CA VAL A 93 -4.34 -13.80 12.52
C VAL A 93 -3.37 -14.97 12.70
N ILE A 94 -2.58 -15.27 11.69
CA ILE A 94 -1.60 -16.37 11.72
C ILE A 94 -0.16 -15.90 11.93
N ALA A 95 0.11 -14.62 11.68
CA ALA A 95 1.44 -14.02 11.90
C ALA A 95 1.30 -12.49 12.01
N LYS A 96 2.19 -11.89 12.78
CA LYS A 96 2.29 -10.44 12.95
C LYS A 96 3.73 -10.06 13.22
N GLY A 97 4.20 -8.96 12.66
CA GLY A 97 5.53 -8.45 12.92
C GLY A 97 6.01 -7.46 11.86
N THR A 98 7.28 -7.11 11.95
CA THR A 98 7.95 -6.32 10.92
C THR A 98 8.06 -7.14 9.62
N PRO A 99 8.26 -6.48 8.47
CA PRO A 99 8.49 -7.21 7.22
C PRO A 99 9.59 -8.27 7.33
N SER A 100 10.71 -7.96 7.99
CA SER A 100 11.82 -8.90 8.18
C SER A 100 11.42 -10.12 9.01
N GLU A 101 10.63 -9.93 10.05
CA GLU A 101 10.14 -11.02 10.90
C GLU A 101 9.15 -11.91 10.15
N LEU A 102 8.26 -11.32 9.37
CA LEU A 102 7.22 -12.05 8.63
C LEU A 102 7.80 -12.93 7.54
N VAL A 103 8.81 -12.46 6.83
CA VAL A 103 9.47 -13.25 5.79
C VAL A 103 10.09 -14.52 6.35
N LYS A 104 10.54 -14.49 7.60
CA LYS A 104 11.14 -15.62 8.31
C LYS A 104 10.11 -16.47 9.09
N ASN A 105 8.87 -16.01 9.19
CA ASN A 105 7.84 -16.69 9.97
C ASN A 105 7.32 -17.92 9.24
N PRO A 106 7.39 -19.15 9.82
CA PRO A 106 6.94 -20.38 9.16
C PRO A 106 5.46 -20.35 8.75
N ASN A 107 4.60 -19.81 9.58
CA ASN A 107 3.15 -19.72 9.27
C ASN A 107 2.89 -18.79 8.09
N ALA A 108 3.58 -17.65 8.03
CA ALA A 108 3.45 -16.72 6.93
C ALA A 108 4.03 -17.31 5.64
N GLN A 109 5.15 -18.00 5.71
CA GLN A 109 5.75 -18.70 4.57
C GLN A 109 4.79 -19.74 3.99
N THR A 110 4.23 -20.60 4.84
CA THR A 110 3.32 -21.66 4.41
C THR A 110 2.04 -21.09 3.78
N ALA A 111 1.46 -20.06 4.38
CA ALA A 111 0.16 -19.53 3.97
C ALA A 111 0.25 -18.54 2.80
N TYR A 112 1.38 -17.85 2.65
CA TYR A 112 1.40 -16.68 1.77
C TYR A 112 2.66 -16.51 0.92
N PHE A 113 3.85 -16.69 1.50
CA PHE A 113 5.10 -16.32 0.82
C PHE A 113 5.77 -17.49 0.09
N GLY A 114 5.63 -18.70 0.58
CA GLY A 114 6.41 -19.85 0.11
C GLY A 114 7.89 -19.75 0.51
N ASP A 115 8.62 -20.86 0.30
CA ASP A 115 10.02 -20.96 0.74
C ASP A 115 10.98 -20.11 -0.09
N SER A 116 10.59 -19.75 -1.32
CA SER A 116 11.44 -18.98 -2.25
C SER A 116 11.18 -17.48 -2.21
N PHE A 117 10.31 -17.00 -1.33
CA PHE A 117 10.02 -15.58 -1.23
C PHE A 117 11.23 -14.83 -0.69
N LYS A 118 11.70 -13.86 -1.46
CA LYS A 118 12.79 -12.96 -1.05
C LYS A 118 12.27 -11.53 -1.04
N PHE A 119 12.45 -10.91 0.09
CA PHE A 119 12.14 -9.50 0.29
C PHE A 119 13.43 -8.69 0.23
N ASN A 120 13.46 -7.72 -0.67
CA ASN A 120 14.59 -6.81 -0.83
C ASN A 120 14.21 -5.40 -0.40
#